data_2fd3eb234037b2b6d72163810d0f653b
#
_entry.id   2fd3eb234037b2b6d72163810d0f653b
#
_cell.length_a   1.000
_cell.length_b   1.000
_cell.length_c   1.000
_cell.angle_alpha   90.00
_cell.angle_beta   90.00
_cell.angle_gamma   90.00
#
_symmetry.space_group_name_H-M   'P 1'
#
loop_
_entity.id
_entity.type
_entity.pdbx_description
1 polymer ?
#
loop_
_entity_poly.entity_id
_entity_poly.type
_entity_poly.pdbx_seq_one_letter_code
_entity_poly.pdbx_strand_id
1 'polypeptide(L)'
;MKHLALICIAMLYMSACGNVSDENKKETVMDNIFNRKSVRQYTAEPVSDADLQTLLKAAMAAPSAKNRQPWRFIVVNEREVLDSLAEGLPYAKMLKKAPVAIVVCGETIQEDDGKYNLNWEHDCSAATQNLLLAAEAIGLGAVWTATYPNEDRIAVVKGLLGMPESVMPLCVVPIGHPDGETQPKDKWNPDNIHYGRW
;
A
#
# COMPACT_ATOMS: atom_id res chain seq x y z
N MET A 1 -62.74 -29.32 19.88
CA MET A 1 -62.41 -28.07 19.17
C MET A 1 -61.34 -27.28 19.92
N LYS A 2 -60.11 -27.75 20.02
CA LYS A 2 -58.96 -27.06 20.66
C LYS A 2 -57.68 -27.66 20.14
N HIS A 3 -57.34 -27.57 18.84
CA HIS A 3 -56.03 -27.92 18.29
C HIS A 3 -55.86 -27.29 16.90
N LEU A 4 -55.96 -25.95 16.79
CA LEU A 4 -55.67 -25.28 15.51
C LEU A 4 -55.12 -23.87 15.72
N ALA A 5 -54.10 -23.71 16.56
CA ALA A 5 -53.51 -22.39 16.82
C ALA A 5 -52.01 -22.47 17.17
N LEU A 6 -51.22 -23.39 16.57
CA LEU A 6 -49.76 -23.48 16.88
C LEU A 6 -48.88 -23.76 15.67
N ILE A 7 -49.24 -23.35 14.45
CA ILE A 7 -48.41 -23.58 13.23
C ILE A 7 -48.09 -22.28 12.46
N CYS A 8 -48.25 -21.11 13.01
CA CYS A 8 -47.95 -19.84 12.28
C CYS A 8 -46.84 -18.98 12.86
N ILE A 9 -45.97 -19.47 13.74
CA ILE A 9 -44.87 -18.65 14.32
C ILE A 9 -43.45 -19.14 13.95
N ALA A 10 -43.32 -20.13 13.09
CA ALA A 10 -42.00 -20.70 12.74
C ALA A 10 -41.47 -20.33 11.35
N MET A 11 -41.97 -19.27 10.69
CA MET A 11 -41.50 -18.85 9.35
C MET A 11 -41.11 -17.38 9.26
N LEU A 12 -40.45 -16.82 10.28
CA LEU A 12 -39.98 -15.42 10.21
C LEU A 12 -38.53 -15.22 10.67
N TYR A 13 -37.69 -16.25 10.61
CA TYR A 13 -36.26 -16.11 10.91
C TYR A 13 -35.36 -16.75 9.84
N MET A 14 -35.57 -16.41 8.57
CA MET A 14 -34.60 -16.70 7.50
C MET A 14 -34.70 -15.60 6.45
N SER A 15 -34.07 -14.48 6.66
CA SER A 15 -33.57 -13.59 5.60
C SER A 15 -32.93 -12.36 6.24
N ALA A 16 -31.76 -12.54 6.81
CA ALA A 16 -30.88 -11.42 7.14
C ALA A 16 -29.42 -11.79 6.79
N CYS A 17 -29.21 -12.49 5.67
CA CYS A 17 -27.98 -12.35 4.92
C CYS A 17 -28.16 -11.10 4.04
N GLY A 18 -27.90 -9.94 4.61
CA GLY A 18 -27.91 -8.70 3.87
C GLY A 18 -26.86 -8.77 2.78
N ASN A 19 -27.28 -8.89 1.53
CA ASN A 19 -26.47 -8.48 0.40
C ASN A 19 -26.04 -7.04 0.68
N VAL A 20 -24.76 -6.83 0.97
CA VAL A 20 -24.16 -5.49 0.90
C VAL A 20 -24.45 -5.03 -0.52
N SER A 21 -25.31 -4.01 -0.68
CA SER A 21 -25.70 -3.53 -2.00
C SER A 21 -24.45 -3.13 -2.80
N ASP A 22 -24.47 -3.29 -4.12
CA ASP A 22 -23.35 -2.91 -4.97
C ASP A 22 -23.01 -1.41 -4.86
N GLU A 23 -24.01 -0.58 -4.53
CA GLU A 23 -23.84 0.83 -4.20
C GLU A 23 -22.97 1.05 -2.95
N ASN A 24 -23.20 0.29 -1.89
CA ASN A 24 -22.44 0.39 -0.64
C ASN A 24 -20.96 -0.06 -0.84
N LYS A 25 -20.71 -1.04 -1.71
CA LYS A 25 -19.36 -1.45 -2.11
C LYS A 25 -18.64 -0.37 -2.92
N LYS A 26 -19.36 0.30 -3.82
CA LYS A 26 -18.82 1.39 -4.65
C LYS A 26 -18.43 2.59 -3.79
N GLU A 27 -19.29 3.01 -2.87
CA GLU A 27 -18.99 4.07 -1.89
C GLU A 27 -17.72 3.75 -1.09
N THR A 28 -17.63 2.56 -0.51
CA THR A 28 -16.47 2.15 0.29
C THR A 28 -15.14 2.21 -0.48
N VAL A 29 -15.11 1.81 -1.75
CA VAL A 29 -13.90 1.88 -2.58
C VAL A 29 -13.52 3.33 -2.87
N MET A 30 -14.49 4.18 -3.23
CA MET A 30 -14.23 5.58 -3.53
C MET A 30 -13.79 6.34 -2.28
N ASP A 31 -14.42 6.09 -1.13
CA ASP A 31 -14.04 6.67 0.14
C ASP A 31 -12.60 6.32 0.52
N ASN A 32 -12.20 5.07 0.34
CA ASN A 32 -10.83 4.63 0.61
C ASN A 32 -9.80 5.37 -0.28
N ILE A 33 -10.13 5.56 -1.57
CA ILE A 33 -9.27 6.29 -2.51
C ILE A 33 -9.15 7.77 -2.10
N PHE A 34 -10.26 8.43 -1.76
CA PHE A 34 -10.28 9.85 -1.43
C PHE A 34 -9.74 10.15 -0.04
N ASN A 35 -9.94 9.25 0.93
CA ASN A 35 -9.47 9.40 2.29
C ASN A 35 -7.99 9.01 2.47
N ARG A 36 -7.39 8.26 1.52
CA ARG A 36 -5.98 7.90 1.63
C ARG A 36 -5.10 9.15 1.78
N LYS A 37 -4.30 9.14 2.80
CA LYS A 37 -3.40 10.24 3.17
C LYS A 37 -1.99 9.76 3.48
N SER A 38 -1.04 10.67 3.53
CA SER A 38 0.35 10.38 3.90
C SER A 38 0.52 10.58 5.40
N VAL A 39 0.60 9.48 6.14
CA VAL A 39 0.81 9.48 7.60
C VAL A 39 2.31 9.42 7.90
N ARG A 40 2.77 10.26 8.82
CA ARG A 40 4.19 10.39 9.21
C ARG A 40 4.41 10.38 10.72
N GLN A 41 3.35 10.13 11.49
CA GLN A 41 3.44 9.94 12.93
C GLN A 41 2.78 8.63 13.29
N TYR A 42 3.48 7.83 14.07
CA TYR A 42 3.09 6.46 14.38
C TYR A 42 3.19 6.23 15.88
N THR A 43 2.29 5.41 16.42
CA THR A 43 2.40 4.85 17.76
C THR A 43 3.49 3.78 17.79
N ALA A 44 3.84 3.33 19.00
CA ALA A 44 4.78 2.22 19.17
C ALA A 44 4.14 0.82 18.97
N GLU A 45 2.84 0.78 18.66
CA GLU A 45 2.12 -0.46 18.45
C GLU A 45 2.67 -1.21 17.21
N PRO A 46 3.00 -2.51 17.35
CA PRO A 46 3.51 -3.29 16.22
C PRO A 46 2.45 -3.54 15.16
N VAL A 47 2.86 -3.59 13.91
CA VAL A 47 2.02 -4.07 12.80
C VAL A 47 2.06 -5.59 12.77
N SER A 48 0.89 -6.24 12.71
CA SER A 48 0.80 -7.69 12.73
C SER A 48 1.32 -8.33 11.44
N ASP A 49 1.80 -9.58 11.52
CA ASP A 49 2.19 -10.35 10.33
C ASP A 49 1.02 -10.55 9.35
N ALA A 50 -0.20 -10.67 9.86
CA ALA A 50 -1.42 -10.79 9.04
C ALA A 50 -1.68 -9.50 8.24
N ASP A 51 -1.49 -8.35 8.86
CA ASP A 51 -1.61 -7.05 8.18
C ASP A 51 -0.51 -6.88 7.13
N LEU A 52 0.75 -7.21 7.46
CA LEU A 52 1.85 -7.18 6.50
C LEU A 52 1.59 -8.07 5.28
N GLN A 53 1.07 -9.29 5.50
CA GLN A 53 0.68 -10.16 4.40
C GLN A 53 -0.46 -9.56 3.56
N THR A 54 -1.42 -8.90 4.18
CA THR A 54 -2.53 -8.23 3.49
C THR A 54 -2.00 -7.12 2.59
N LEU A 55 -1.09 -6.28 3.11
CA LEU A 55 -0.45 -5.21 2.34
C LEU A 55 0.34 -5.74 1.14
N LEU A 56 1.14 -6.78 1.35
CA LEU A 56 1.95 -7.39 0.29
C LEU A 56 1.08 -8.06 -0.79
N LYS A 57 0.01 -8.75 -0.40
CA LYS A 57 -0.97 -9.31 -1.36
C LYS A 57 -1.65 -8.23 -2.18
N ALA A 58 -2.04 -7.13 -1.55
CA ALA A 58 -2.64 -5.99 -2.25
C ALA A 58 -1.65 -5.36 -3.24
N ALA A 59 -0.38 -5.17 -2.84
CA ALA A 59 0.67 -4.70 -3.73
C ALA A 59 0.84 -5.60 -4.94
N MET A 60 0.94 -6.91 -4.73
CA MET A 60 1.12 -7.92 -5.79
C MET A 60 -0.12 -8.08 -6.70
N ALA A 61 -1.29 -7.56 -6.30
CA ALA A 61 -2.50 -7.54 -7.14
C ALA A 61 -2.48 -6.41 -8.18
N ALA A 62 -1.45 -5.58 -8.23
CA ALA A 62 -1.30 -4.52 -9.21
C ALA A 62 -1.13 -5.08 -10.64
N PRO A 63 -1.56 -4.34 -11.67
CA PRO A 63 -1.22 -4.69 -13.04
C PRO A 63 0.27 -4.47 -13.32
N SER A 64 0.83 -5.23 -14.24
CA SER A 64 2.20 -5.02 -14.74
C SER A 64 2.28 -5.24 -16.24
N ALA A 65 3.23 -4.57 -16.90
CA ALA A 65 3.43 -4.70 -18.32
C ALA A 65 3.71 -6.16 -18.69
N LYS A 66 2.87 -6.72 -19.59
CA LYS A 66 2.93 -8.14 -20.00
C LYS A 66 2.86 -9.14 -18.83
N ASN A 67 2.29 -8.71 -17.69
CA ASN A 67 2.22 -9.50 -16.46
C ASN A 67 3.60 -9.96 -15.95
N ARG A 68 4.63 -9.14 -16.11
CA ARG A 68 6.02 -9.48 -15.74
C ARG A 68 6.28 -9.47 -14.24
N GLN A 69 5.50 -8.71 -13.46
CA GLN A 69 5.57 -8.66 -12.00
C GLN A 69 7.00 -8.43 -11.47
N PRO A 70 7.68 -7.34 -11.92
CA PRO A 70 9.09 -7.11 -11.63
C PRO A 70 9.34 -6.70 -10.18
N TRP A 71 8.28 -6.45 -9.41
CA TRP A 71 8.39 -5.99 -8.03
C TRP A 71 9.04 -7.00 -7.10
N ARG A 72 9.86 -6.47 -6.19
CA ARG A 72 10.41 -7.16 -5.03
C ARG A 72 10.14 -6.30 -3.80
N PHE A 73 9.89 -6.94 -2.68
CA PHE A 73 9.55 -6.25 -1.44
C PHE A 73 10.52 -6.68 -0.34
N ILE A 74 11.09 -5.71 0.37
CA ILE A 74 11.90 -5.98 1.56
C ILE A 74 11.12 -5.43 2.75
N VAL A 75 10.74 -6.30 3.68
CA VAL A 75 10.12 -5.91 4.95
C VAL A 75 11.22 -5.66 5.96
N VAL A 76 11.29 -4.45 6.48
CA VAL A 76 12.30 -4.01 7.46
C VAL A 76 11.59 -3.71 8.76
N ASN A 77 11.82 -4.51 9.79
CA ASN A 77 11.29 -4.35 11.15
C ASN A 77 12.41 -4.25 12.22
N GLU A 78 13.66 -4.41 11.82
CA GLU A 78 14.81 -4.25 12.69
C GLU A 78 15.03 -2.78 12.98
N ARG A 79 14.97 -2.40 14.28
CA ARG A 79 15.06 -1.01 14.71
C ARG A 79 16.34 -0.31 14.22
N GLU A 80 17.48 -0.98 14.29
CA GLU A 80 18.78 -0.44 13.87
C GLU A 80 18.81 -0.13 12.36
N VAL A 81 18.18 -0.97 11.55
CA VAL A 81 18.09 -0.77 10.09
C VAL A 81 17.14 0.39 9.77
N LEU A 82 15.97 0.45 10.45
CA LEU A 82 15.02 1.56 10.30
C LEU A 82 15.64 2.90 10.70
N ASP A 83 16.43 2.94 11.79
CA ASP A 83 17.12 4.14 12.24
C ASP A 83 18.22 4.57 11.25
N SER A 84 18.98 3.62 10.71
CA SER A 84 20.00 3.88 9.68
C SER A 84 19.38 4.43 8.39
N LEU A 85 18.25 3.87 7.95
CA LEU A 85 17.47 4.41 6.83
C LEU A 85 16.95 5.82 7.11
N ALA A 86 16.47 6.07 8.34
CA ALA A 86 16.02 7.41 8.75
C ALA A 86 17.16 8.44 8.74
N GLU A 87 18.37 8.04 9.05
CA GLU A 87 19.56 8.91 9.03
C GLU A 87 20.06 9.19 7.62
N GLY A 88 20.12 8.16 6.79
CA GLY A 88 20.60 8.27 5.43
C GLY A 88 19.61 8.91 4.43
N LEU A 89 18.31 8.91 4.73
CA LEU A 89 17.28 9.42 3.83
C LEU A 89 16.68 10.75 4.32
N PRO A 90 16.77 11.85 3.54
CA PRO A 90 16.42 13.20 4.01
C PRO A 90 14.94 13.37 4.38
N TYR A 91 14.05 12.58 3.74
CA TYR A 91 12.59 12.69 3.91
C TYR A 91 11.96 11.49 4.61
N ALA A 92 12.76 10.65 5.28
CA ALA A 92 12.30 9.42 5.93
C ALA A 92 12.47 9.42 7.47
N LYS A 93 12.54 10.60 8.09
CA LYS A 93 12.76 10.74 9.55
C LYS A 93 11.70 10.03 10.41
N MET A 94 10.49 9.83 9.86
CA MET A 94 9.42 9.10 10.53
C MET A 94 9.74 7.61 10.76
N LEU A 95 10.72 7.04 10.06
CA LEU A 95 11.21 5.68 10.28
C LEU A 95 11.74 5.47 11.70
N LYS A 96 12.20 6.53 12.39
CA LYS A 96 12.61 6.47 13.81
C LYS A 96 11.47 6.07 14.75
N LYS A 97 10.21 6.23 14.30
CA LYS A 97 9.02 5.87 15.08
C LYS A 97 8.17 4.77 14.43
N ALA A 98 8.27 4.59 13.12
CA ALA A 98 7.55 3.54 12.43
C ALA A 98 8.01 2.15 12.93
N PRO A 99 7.08 1.24 13.28
CA PRO A 99 7.44 -0.12 13.71
C PRO A 99 7.97 -0.97 12.57
N VAL A 100 7.63 -0.64 11.32
CA VAL A 100 8.03 -1.39 10.12
C VAL A 100 8.08 -0.48 8.90
N ALA A 101 8.85 -0.87 7.90
CA ALA A 101 8.82 -0.30 6.57
C ALA A 101 8.80 -1.41 5.51
N ILE A 102 8.17 -1.14 4.37
CA ILE A 102 8.29 -1.96 3.18
C ILE A 102 9.06 -1.16 2.13
N VAL A 103 10.20 -1.70 1.70
CA VAL A 103 10.94 -1.15 0.57
C VAL A 103 10.42 -1.80 -0.69
N VAL A 104 9.81 -1.01 -1.57
CA VAL A 104 9.34 -1.48 -2.87
C VAL A 104 10.48 -1.32 -3.87
N CYS A 105 10.84 -2.42 -4.50
CA CYS A 105 11.93 -2.51 -5.46
C CYS A 105 11.44 -3.13 -6.76
N GLY A 106 12.17 -2.89 -7.85
CA GLY A 106 11.89 -3.51 -9.13
C GLY A 106 13.15 -4.15 -9.73
N GLU A 107 12.96 -5.31 -10.37
CA GLU A 107 13.99 -5.88 -11.25
C GLU A 107 14.09 -5.06 -12.53
N THR A 108 15.30 -4.54 -12.78
CA THR A 108 15.57 -3.69 -13.93
C THR A 108 15.98 -4.47 -15.17
N ILE A 109 16.32 -5.74 -15.02
CA ILE A 109 16.69 -6.63 -16.11
C ILE A 109 15.59 -7.67 -16.31
N GLN A 110 15.18 -7.88 -17.55
CA GLN A 110 14.17 -8.89 -17.90
C GLN A 110 14.81 -10.28 -17.89
N GLU A 111 14.14 -11.24 -17.24
CA GLU A 111 14.63 -12.62 -17.13
C GLU A 111 14.61 -13.36 -18.48
N ASP A 112 13.65 -13.03 -19.36
CA ASP A 112 13.42 -13.74 -20.61
C ASP A 112 14.38 -13.39 -21.75
N ASP A 113 14.90 -12.16 -21.79
CA ASP A 113 15.78 -11.71 -22.87
C ASP A 113 16.99 -10.88 -22.41
N GLY A 114 17.17 -10.72 -21.10
CA GLY A 114 18.27 -9.99 -20.50
C GLY A 114 18.27 -8.47 -20.76
N LYS A 115 17.20 -7.93 -21.34
CA LYS A 115 17.10 -6.50 -21.64
C LYS A 115 16.64 -5.71 -20.44
N TYR A 116 16.91 -4.41 -20.47
CA TYR A 116 16.41 -3.48 -19.47
C TYR A 116 14.88 -3.40 -19.50
N ASN A 117 14.25 -3.54 -18.34
CA ASN A 117 12.81 -3.45 -18.18
C ASN A 117 12.37 -1.98 -18.05
N LEU A 118 11.95 -1.38 -19.15
CA LEU A 118 11.51 0.03 -19.18
C LEU A 118 10.24 0.32 -18.37
N ASN A 119 9.50 -0.72 -17.97
CA ASN A 119 8.21 -0.57 -17.27
C ASN A 119 8.29 -0.85 -15.76
N TRP A 120 9.46 -1.25 -15.25
CA TRP A 120 9.57 -1.63 -13.84
C TRP A 120 9.11 -0.54 -12.87
N GLU A 121 9.42 0.72 -13.20
CA GLU A 121 9.03 1.87 -12.37
C GLU A 121 7.50 2.06 -12.33
N HIS A 122 6.83 1.95 -13.48
CA HIS A 122 5.37 2.05 -13.57
C HIS A 122 4.69 0.90 -12.82
N ASP A 123 5.17 -0.33 -13.04
CA ASP A 123 4.64 -1.54 -12.42
C ASP A 123 4.79 -1.48 -10.89
N CYS A 124 5.97 -1.11 -10.40
CA CYS A 124 6.23 -0.96 -8.97
C CYS A 124 5.48 0.24 -8.36
N SER A 125 5.22 1.30 -9.13
CA SER A 125 4.40 2.43 -8.69
C SER A 125 2.94 2.02 -8.50
N ALA A 126 2.40 1.20 -9.41
CA ALA A 126 1.06 0.64 -9.28
C ALA A 126 0.95 -0.25 -8.03
N ALA A 127 1.95 -1.12 -7.79
CA ALA A 127 2.03 -1.95 -6.61
C ALA A 127 2.12 -1.12 -5.31
N THR A 128 2.92 -0.06 -5.31
CA THR A 128 3.02 0.86 -4.16
C THR A 128 1.69 1.55 -3.87
N GLN A 129 0.97 2.02 -4.91
CA GLN A 129 -0.33 2.65 -4.70
C GLN A 129 -1.36 1.67 -4.11
N ASN A 130 -1.39 0.42 -4.57
CA ASN A 130 -2.23 -0.60 -3.97
C ASN A 130 -1.90 -0.85 -2.49
N LEU A 131 -0.60 -0.90 -2.14
CA LEU A 131 -0.14 -1.03 -0.76
C LEU A 131 -0.64 0.13 0.12
N LEU A 132 -0.54 1.37 -0.37
CA LEU A 132 -1.00 2.56 0.36
C LEU A 132 -2.52 2.57 0.56
N LEU A 133 -3.29 2.13 -0.44
CA LEU A 133 -4.75 1.99 -0.32
C LEU A 133 -5.14 0.88 0.66
N ALA A 134 -4.42 -0.25 0.63
CA ALA A 134 -4.65 -1.34 1.56
C ALA A 134 -4.35 -0.92 3.01
N ALA A 135 -3.27 -0.15 3.23
CA ALA A 135 -2.96 0.39 4.55
C ALA A 135 -4.09 1.27 5.09
N GLU A 136 -4.62 2.20 4.29
CA GLU A 136 -5.77 3.03 4.66
C GLU A 136 -7.00 2.17 4.97
N ALA A 137 -7.30 1.15 4.15
CA ALA A 137 -8.47 0.30 4.30
C ALA A 137 -8.48 -0.52 5.59
N ILE A 138 -7.29 -0.86 6.13
CA ILE A 138 -7.17 -1.63 7.38
C ILE A 138 -6.80 -0.76 8.59
N GLY A 139 -6.89 0.58 8.46
CA GLY A 139 -6.64 1.53 9.54
C GLY A 139 -5.16 1.78 9.86
N LEU A 140 -4.24 1.37 8.99
CA LEU A 140 -2.81 1.68 9.11
C LEU A 140 -2.45 2.98 8.40
N GLY A 141 -1.47 3.69 8.95
CA GLY A 141 -0.84 4.83 8.31
C GLY A 141 0.36 4.42 7.48
N ALA A 142 0.49 5.02 6.30
CA ALA A 142 1.66 4.81 5.45
C ALA A 142 2.00 6.09 4.67
N VAL A 143 3.25 6.17 4.18
CA VAL A 143 3.68 7.24 3.28
C VAL A 143 4.72 6.75 2.28
N TRP A 144 4.62 7.20 1.05
CA TRP A 144 5.64 6.98 0.02
C TRP A 144 6.81 7.94 0.24
N THR A 145 8.00 7.41 0.54
CA THR A 145 9.24 8.19 0.54
C THR A 145 10.10 7.74 -0.64
N ALA A 146 10.22 8.60 -1.65
CA ALA A 146 10.89 8.27 -2.90
C ALA A 146 12.40 8.04 -2.70
N THR A 147 12.90 6.94 -3.26
CA THR A 147 14.32 6.62 -3.40
C THR A 147 14.78 6.91 -4.83
N TYR A 148 14.19 6.22 -5.80
CA TYR A 148 14.42 6.47 -7.22
C TYR A 148 13.77 7.80 -7.67
N PRO A 149 14.37 8.57 -8.58
CA PRO A 149 15.63 8.31 -9.30
C PRO A 149 16.91 8.95 -8.67
N ASN A 150 16.88 9.28 -7.38
CA ASN A 150 17.99 9.96 -6.73
C ASN A 150 19.14 8.96 -6.38
N GLU A 151 20.30 9.11 -7.02
CA GLU A 151 21.43 8.21 -6.89
C GLU A 151 21.95 8.08 -5.45
N ASP A 152 22.02 9.18 -4.68
CA ASP A 152 22.48 9.16 -3.29
C ASP A 152 21.55 8.31 -2.41
N ARG A 153 20.22 8.45 -2.62
CA ARG A 153 19.23 7.68 -1.87
C ARG A 153 19.26 6.20 -2.26
N ILE A 154 19.43 5.92 -3.55
CA ILE A 154 19.57 4.56 -4.07
C ILE A 154 20.79 3.90 -3.43
N ALA A 155 21.93 4.59 -3.39
CA ALA A 155 23.16 4.07 -2.79
C ALA A 155 22.97 3.75 -1.31
N VAL A 156 22.31 4.63 -0.55
CA VAL A 156 22.00 4.41 0.86
C VAL A 156 21.15 3.16 1.05
N VAL A 157 20.05 3.02 0.33
CA VAL A 157 19.12 1.89 0.48
C VAL A 157 19.79 0.58 0.04
N LYS A 158 20.47 0.58 -1.12
CA LYS A 158 21.18 -0.61 -1.62
C LYS A 158 22.28 -1.05 -0.66
N GLY A 159 23.06 -0.12 -0.14
CA GLY A 159 24.17 -0.41 0.78
C GLY A 159 23.68 -0.96 2.12
N LEU A 160 22.65 -0.36 2.73
CA LEU A 160 22.12 -0.80 4.01
C LEU A 160 21.41 -2.17 3.93
N LEU A 161 20.77 -2.48 2.80
CA LEU A 161 19.97 -3.70 2.64
C LEU A 161 20.70 -4.80 1.83
N GLY A 162 21.93 -4.59 1.40
CA GLY A 162 22.70 -5.59 0.65
C GLY A 162 22.05 -5.97 -0.69
N MET A 163 21.46 -5.00 -1.39
CA MET A 163 20.68 -5.27 -2.60
C MET A 163 21.57 -5.57 -3.82
N PRO A 164 21.18 -6.54 -4.67
CA PRO A 164 21.90 -6.82 -5.91
C PRO A 164 21.77 -5.66 -6.93
N GLU A 165 22.73 -5.59 -7.87
CA GLU A 165 22.74 -4.51 -8.88
C GLU A 165 21.49 -4.48 -9.76
N SER A 166 20.94 -5.64 -10.11
CA SER A 166 19.75 -5.77 -10.95
C SER A 166 18.45 -5.32 -10.29
N VAL A 167 18.45 -5.10 -8.96
CA VAL A 167 17.27 -4.68 -8.20
C VAL A 167 17.39 -3.23 -7.80
N MET A 168 16.41 -2.42 -8.19
CA MET A 168 16.37 -0.99 -7.97
C MET A 168 15.31 -0.61 -6.92
N PRO A 169 15.68 0.07 -5.82
CA PRO A 169 14.69 0.54 -4.84
C PRO A 169 13.93 1.74 -5.39
N LEU A 170 12.60 1.58 -5.54
CA LEU A 170 11.70 2.65 -5.95
C LEU A 170 11.43 3.61 -4.79
N CYS A 171 11.04 3.06 -3.66
CA CYS A 171 10.67 3.84 -2.48
C CYS A 171 10.77 3.03 -1.20
N VAL A 172 10.84 3.74 -0.08
CA VAL A 172 10.64 3.19 1.26
C VAL A 172 9.28 3.65 1.77
N VAL A 173 8.47 2.72 2.24
CA VAL A 173 7.13 2.99 2.77
C VAL A 173 7.12 2.67 4.27
N PRO A 174 7.31 3.67 5.16
CA PRO A 174 7.05 3.54 6.59
C PRO A 174 5.59 3.20 6.84
N ILE A 175 5.31 2.27 7.75
CA ILE A 175 3.98 1.79 8.09
C ILE A 175 3.85 1.66 9.60
N GLY A 176 2.67 1.98 10.13
CA GLY A 176 2.35 1.83 11.54
C GLY A 176 0.94 2.33 11.86
N HIS A 177 0.52 2.18 13.11
CA HIS A 177 -0.73 2.76 13.58
C HIS A 177 -0.58 4.29 13.69
N PRO A 178 -1.51 5.08 13.08
CA PRO A 178 -1.42 6.53 13.11
C PRO A 178 -1.41 7.09 14.54
N ASP A 179 -0.51 8.06 14.81
CA ASP A 179 -0.49 8.84 16.03
C ASP A 179 -1.00 10.26 15.73
N GLY A 180 -2.24 10.53 16.14
CA GLY A 180 -2.95 11.76 15.83
C GLY A 180 -3.68 11.75 14.49
N GLU A 181 -4.36 12.87 14.21
CA GLU A 181 -5.17 13.03 13.03
C GLU A 181 -4.37 13.60 11.85
N THR A 182 -4.56 13.01 10.69
CA THR A 182 -4.05 13.52 9.42
C THR A 182 -5.22 13.58 8.43
N GLN A 183 -5.40 14.72 7.78
CA GLN A 183 -6.48 14.89 6.81
C GLN A 183 -5.99 14.64 5.37
N PRO A 184 -6.83 14.06 4.49
CA PRO A 184 -6.55 13.98 3.07
C PRO A 184 -6.49 15.39 2.48
N LYS A 185 -5.70 15.57 1.42
CA LYS A 185 -5.63 16.85 0.70
C LYS A 185 -6.59 16.81 -0.48
N ASP A 186 -7.40 17.85 -0.62
CA ASP A 186 -8.11 18.10 -1.88
C ASP A 186 -7.08 18.42 -2.98
N LYS A 187 -7.15 17.64 -4.06
CA LYS A 187 -6.25 17.74 -5.21
C LYS A 187 -7.04 17.89 -6.52
N TRP A 188 -8.37 18.03 -6.43
CA TRP A 188 -9.18 18.20 -7.61
C TRP A 188 -8.81 19.50 -8.31
N ASN A 189 -8.41 19.40 -9.57
CA ASN A 189 -8.14 20.53 -10.44
C ASN A 189 -8.65 20.22 -11.85
N PRO A 190 -9.76 20.85 -12.27
CA PRO A 190 -10.34 20.65 -13.60
C PRO A 190 -9.41 21.11 -14.73
N ASP A 191 -8.47 22.03 -14.49
CA ASP A 191 -7.52 22.53 -15.49
C ASP A 191 -6.53 21.44 -15.97
N ASN A 192 -6.43 20.33 -15.22
CA ASN A 192 -5.64 19.17 -15.62
C ASN A 192 -6.36 18.27 -16.62
N ILE A 193 -7.60 18.59 -17.02
CA ILE A 193 -8.43 17.74 -17.88
C ILE A 193 -8.58 18.38 -19.25
N HIS A 194 -8.10 17.65 -20.28
CA HIS A 194 -8.23 18.08 -21.67
C HIS A 194 -9.09 17.04 -22.41
N TYR A 195 -10.14 17.50 -23.10
CA TYR A 195 -11.06 16.65 -23.83
C TYR A 195 -10.69 16.59 -25.33
N GLY A 196 -10.38 15.37 -25.80
CA GLY A 196 -10.08 15.11 -27.20
C GLY A 196 -8.66 15.48 -27.64
N ARG A 197 -8.19 16.66 -27.30
CA ARG A 197 -6.83 17.16 -27.65
C ARG A 197 -6.29 17.99 -26.48
N TRP A 198 -4.96 18.11 -26.47
CA TRP A 198 -4.27 19.08 -25.58
C TRP A 198 -4.59 20.50 -26.00
#